data_c3e5a24157b3d81f4fd08637d9291892
#
_entry.id   c3e5a24157b3d81f4fd08637d9291892
#
_cell.length_a   1.000
_cell.length_b   1.000
_cell.length_c   1.000
_cell.angle_alpha   90.00
_cell.angle_beta   90.00
_cell.angle_gamma   90.00
#
_symmetry.space_group_name_H-M   'P 1'
#
loop_
_entity.id
_entity.type
_entity.pdbx_description
1 polymer ?
#
loop_
_entity_poly.entity_id
_entity_poly.type
_entity_poly.pdbx_seq_one_letter_code
_entity_poly.pdbx_strand_id
1 'polypeptide(L)'
;FKDSEPYNVGTFTFKENTGLYVLIEQTHPLLEELLENLQYSGIGGKRNSGYGKFKFEILEDSDIEDLFSAKGNRKILLSGALPKDAELEQALKNASYLLERRGGFVQSDTYATNLVKKQDLYVFKSGSTFENSFDGDIYQVGKKGNHPVYKYAKSFFLEVSV
;
A
#
# COMPACT_ATOMS: atom_id res chain seq x y z
N PHE A 1 30.10 7.46 28.44
CA PHE A 1 29.82 6.73 27.17
C PHE A 1 29.16 5.42 27.59
N LYS A 2 27.95 5.15 27.07
CA LYS A 2 27.30 3.87 27.30
C LYS A 2 27.94 2.88 26.29
N ASP A 3 28.44 1.76 26.77
CA ASP A 3 28.98 0.72 25.89
C ASP A 3 27.90 0.27 24.89
N SER A 4 28.32 0.03 23.66
CA SER A 4 27.38 -0.41 22.63
C SER A 4 26.97 -1.85 22.93
N GLU A 5 25.69 -2.05 23.22
CA GLU A 5 25.13 -3.38 23.43
C GLU A 5 24.76 -4.00 22.06
N PRO A 6 25.25 -5.20 21.72
CA PRO A 6 24.82 -5.89 20.51
C PRO A 6 23.34 -6.25 20.61
N TYR A 7 22.60 -6.05 19.52
CA TYR A 7 21.20 -6.43 19.42
C TYR A 7 20.93 -7.21 18.13
N ASN A 8 19.99 -8.13 18.20
CA ASN A 8 19.60 -8.92 17.05
C ASN A 8 18.51 -8.20 16.24
N VAL A 9 18.67 -8.19 14.92
CA VAL A 9 17.68 -7.69 13.98
C VAL A 9 17.14 -8.86 13.17
N GLY A 10 15.84 -9.14 13.32
CA GLY A 10 15.17 -10.10 12.46
C GLY A 10 15.09 -9.57 11.04
N THR A 11 15.64 -10.30 10.10
CA THR A 11 15.62 -9.99 8.67
C THR A 11 15.18 -11.20 7.87
N PHE A 12 14.70 -10.95 6.66
CA PHE A 12 14.52 -12.01 5.67
C PHE A 12 15.26 -11.62 4.38
N THR A 13 15.69 -12.60 3.66
CA THR A 13 16.36 -12.45 2.36
C THR A 13 15.58 -13.26 1.33
N PHE A 14 15.36 -12.67 0.18
CA PHE A 14 14.77 -13.40 -0.94
C PHE A 14 15.75 -14.45 -1.46
N LYS A 15 15.25 -15.62 -1.84
CA LYS A 15 16.03 -16.61 -2.56
C LYS A 15 16.34 -16.10 -3.97
N GLU A 16 17.31 -16.69 -4.60
CA GLU A 16 17.62 -16.45 -6.01
C GLU A 16 16.36 -16.62 -6.88
N ASN A 17 16.17 -15.76 -7.84
CA ASN A 17 15.00 -15.72 -8.73
C ASN A 17 13.63 -15.54 -8.01
N THR A 18 13.63 -14.91 -6.85
CA THR A 18 12.40 -14.53 -6.16
C THR A 18 12.40 -13.03 -5.81
N GLY A 19 11.22 -12.44 -5.72
CA GLY A 19 11.10 -11.02 -5.43
C GLY A 19 9.67 -10.62 -5.08
N LEU A 20 9.43 -9.33 -5.11
CA LEU A 20 8.10 -8.73 -5.00
C LEU A 20 7.71 -8.17 -6.37
N TYR A 21 6.43 -8.18 -6.66
CA TYR A 21 5.88 -7.50 -7.81
C TYR A 21 4.87 -6.43 -7.37
N VAL A 22 4.71 -5.43 -8.21
CA VAL A 22 3.71 -4.36 -8.05
C VAL A 22 2.96 -4.23 -9.36
N LEU A 23 1.65 -4.22 -9.28
CA LEU A 23 0.79 -3.93 -10.42
C LEU A 23 0.45 -2.45 -10.41
N ILE A 24 0.57 -1.80 -11.55
CA ILE A 24 0.33 -0.36 -11.72
C ILE A 24 -0.65 -0.17 -12.87
N GLU A 25 -1.83 0.32 -12.54
CA GLU A 25 -2.92 0.52 -13.51
C GLU A 25 -2.68 1.74 -14.42
N GLN A 26 -2.07 2.78 -13.86
CA GLN A 26 -1.80 4.01 -14.60
C GLN A 26 -0.35 4.43 -14.42
N THR A 27 0.34 4.62 -15.53
CA THR A 27 1.71 5.12 -15.53
C THR A 27 1.74 6.65 -15.48
N HIS A 28 2.80 7.19 -14.91
CA HIS A 28 3.09 8.61 -14.90
C HIS A 28 4.55 8.83 -15.30
N PRO A 29 4.90 9.88 -16.06
CA PRO A 29 6.29 10.10 -16.51
C PRO A 29 7.35 10.12 -15.39
N LEU A 30 6.95 10.54 -14.17
CA LEU A 30 7.86 10.54 -13.01
C LEU A 30 7.95 9.19 -12.29
N LEU A 31 7.17 8.18 -12.68
CA LEU A 31 7.10 6.93 -11.92
C LEU A 31 8.43 6.18 -11.95
N GLU A 32 9.02 6.06 -13.13
CA GLU A 32 10.29 5.36 -13.33
C GLU A 32 11.42 6.06 -12.56
N GLU A 33 11.53 7.39 -12.67
CA GLU A 33 12.48 8.19 -11.92
C GLU A 33 12.33 8.02 -10.40
N LEU A 34 11.08 7.99 -9.92
CA LEU A 34 10.79 7.75 -8.50
C LEU A 34 11.16 6.35 -8.05
N LEU A 35 10.94 5.33 -8.87
CA LEU A 35 11.35 3.96 -8.60
C LEU A 35 12.88 3.81 -8.61
N GLU A 36 13.56 4.44 -9.55
CA GLU A 36 15.03 4.52 -9.59
C GLU A 36 15.60 5.12 -8.30
N ASN A 37 15.04 6.22 -7.83
CA ASN A 37 15.44 6.83 -6.57
C ASN A 37 15.10 5.94 -5.36
N LEU A 38 13.94 5.28 -5.39
CA LEU A 38 13.48 4.42 -4.31
C LEU A 38 14.35 3.17 -4.12
N GLN A 39 14.88 2.58 -5.21
CA GLN A 39 15.75 1.40 -5.09
C GLN A 39 17.02 1.67 -4.27
N TYR A 40 17.53 2.90 -4.25
CA TYR A 40 18.67 3.30 -3.42
C TYR A 40 18.27 3.68 -2.00
N SER A 41 17.15 4.37 -1.83
CA SER A 41 16.63 4.75 -0.51
C SER A 41 16.00 3.56 0.23
N GLY A 42 15.56 2.54 -0.52
CA GLY A 42 15.01 1.30 0.01
C GLY A 42 13.58 1.40 0.50
N ILE A 43 12.96 0.24 0.70
CA ILE A 43 11.63 0.05 1.27
C ILE A 43 11.69 -0.70 2.59
N GLY A 44 10.66 -0.53 3.44
CA GLY A 44 10.59 -1.22 4.73
C GLY A 44 11.34 -0.55 5.86
N GLY A 45 11.68 -1.33 6.87
CA GLY A 45 12.38 -0.86 8.06
C GLY A 45 13.91 -0.88 7.92
N LYS A 46 14.59 -0.20 8.85
CA LYS A 46 16.06 -0.21 8.92
C LYS A 46 16.80 0.29 7.66
N ARG A 47 16.16 1.14 6.85
CA ARG A 47 16.75 1.73 5.63
C ARG A 47 18.05 2.47 5.92
N ASN A 48 18.13 3.20 7.03
CA ASN A 48 19.33 3.92 7.48
C ASN A 48 20.51 2.98 7.81
N SER A 49 20.25 1.68 8.00
CA SER A 49 21.24 0.64 8.21
C SER A 49 21.54 -0.18 6.93
N GLY A 50 21.10 0.31 5.77
CA GLY A 50 21.36 -0.30 4.46
C GLY A 50 20.39 -1.39 4.04
N TYR A 51 19.35 -1.66 4.82
CA TYR A 51 18.32 -2.64 4.46
C TYR A 51 17.30 -2.07 3.48
N GLY A 52 16.61 -2.95 2.78
CA GLY A 52 15.48 -2.61 1.89
C GLY A 52 15.87 -2.09 0.51
N LYS A 53 17.15 -2.04 0.16
CA LYS A 53 17.58 -1.74 -1.21
C LYS A 53 17.15 -2.87 -2.14
N PHE A 54 16.78 -2.54 -3.35
CA PHE A 54 16.31 -3.49 -4.35
C PHE A 54 16.74 -3.06 -5.75
N LYS A 55 16.53 -3.93 -6.71
CA LYS A 55 16.53 -3.61 -8.14
C LYS A 55 15.13 -3.90 -8.66
N PHE A 56 14.69 -3.15 -9.64
CA PHE A 56 13.42 -3.41 -10.30
C PHE A 56 13.61 -3.53 -11.81
N GLU A 57 12.69 -4.21 -12.43
CA GLU A 57 12.52 -4.25 -13.87
C GLU A 57 11.04 -4.05 -14.20
N ILE A 58 10.76 -3.42 -15.31
CA ILE A 58 9.41 -3.26 -15.82
C ILE A 58 9.13 -4.46 -16.72
N LEU A 59 8.07 -5.18 -16.42
CA LEU A 59 7.62 -6.34 -17.19
C LEU A 59 6.30 -5.99 -17.86
N GLU A 60 6.18 -6.31 -19.13
CA GLU A 60 4.92 -6.36 -19.85
C GLU A 60 4.49 -7.83 -19.89
N ASP A 61 3.30 -8.13 -19.39
CA ASP A 61 2.79 -9.48 -19.26
C ASP A 61 1.36 -9.54 -19.80
N SER A 62 1.22 -10.17 -20.98
CA SER A 62 -0.07 -10.29 -21.68
C SER A 62 -1.11 -11.04 -20.86
N ASP A 63 -0.70 -12.03 -20.06
CA ASP A 63 -1.64 -12.81 -19.25
C ASP A 63 -2.23 -11.95 -18.13
N ILE A 64 -1.43 -11.03 -17.58
CA ILE A 64 -1.89 -10.04 -16.61
C ILE A 64 -2.81 -9.01 -17.27
N GLU A 65 -2.48 -8.53 -18.45
CA GLU A 65 -3.33 -7.60 -19.21
C GLU A 65 -4.68 -8.24 -19.56
N ASP A 66 -4.68 -9.48 -20.03
CA ASP A 66 -5.90 -10.24 -20.34
C ASP A 66 -6.75 -10.44 -19.08
N LEU A 67 -6.14 -10.75 -17.95
CA LEU A 67 -6.82 -10.92 -16.67
C LEU A 67 -7.56 -9.63 -16.25
N PHE A 68 -6.92 -8.46 -16.39
CA PHE A 68 -7.52 -7.17 -16.04
C PHE A 68 -8.50 -6.64 -17.09
N SER A 69 -8.41 -7.14 -18.32
CA SER A 69 -9.35 -6.82 -19.40
C SER A 69 -10.64 -7.66 -19.33
N ALA A 70 -10.61 -8.78 -18.61
CA ALA A 70 -11.78 -9.66 -18.44
C ALA A 70 -12.92 -8.90 -17.74
N LYS A 71 -14.16 -9.19 -18.15
CA LYS A 71 -15.37 -8.63 -17.56
C LYS A 71 -16.10 -9.68 -16.74
N GLY A 72 -16.64 -9.25 -15.61
CA GLY A 72 -17.35 -10.12 -14.69
C GLY A 72 -18.48 -9.42 -13.95
N ASN A 73 -19.27 -10.21 -13.23
CA ASN A 73 -20.38 -9.71 -12.43
C ASN A 73 -20.02 -9.41 -10.96
N ARG A 74 -18.82 -9.74 -10.57
CA ARG A 74 -18.26 -9.45 -9.23
C ARG A 74 -16.89 -8.82 -9.37
N LYS A 75 -16.50 -8.08 -8.32
CA LYS A 75 -15.22 -7.40 -8.24
C LYS A 75 -14.47 -7.85 -6.98
N ILE A 76 -13.25 -8.31 -7.14
CA ILE A 76 -12.34 -8.65 -6.03
C ILE A 76 -11.45 -7.44 -5.79
N LEU A 77 -11.42 -6.98 -4.55
CA LEU A 77 -10.52 -5.90 -4.13
C LEU A 77 -9.11 -6.46 -3.93
N LEU A 78 -8.14 -5.94 -4.66
CA LEU A 78 -6.74 -6.35 -4.57
C LEU A 78 -5.92 -5.50 -3.60
N SER A 79 -6.38 -4.28 -3.28
CA SER A 79 -5.74 -3.34 -2.35
C SER A 79 -6.46 -3.28 -1.01
N GLY A 80 -5.83 -2.65 -0.01
CA GLY A 80 -6.54 -2.20 1.19
C GLY A 80 -7.16 -0.84 0.94
N ALA A 81 -8.48 -0.75 0.77
CA ALA A 81 -9.17 0.45 0.34
C ALA A 81 -10.34 0.84 1.25
N LEU A 82 -10.69 2.14 1.22
CA LEU A 82 -11.82 2.68 1.94
C LEU A 82 -12.59 3.61 1.00
N PRO A 83 -13.88 3.35 0.74
CA PRO A 83 -14.72 4.25 -0.06
C PRO A 83 -14.86 5.61 0.62
N LYS A 84 -15.10 6.65 -0.17
CA LYS A 84 -15.55 7.95 0.34
C LYS A 84 -16.94 7.80 0.96
N ASP A 85 -17.30 8.70 1.84
CA ASP A 85 -18.64 8.68 2.49
C ASP A 85 -19.77 8.61 1.47
N ALA A 86 -19.65 9.32 0.35
CA ALA A 86 -20.64 9.32 -0.73
C ALA A 86 -20.70 7.99 -1.52
N GLU A 87 -19.66 7.18 -1.47
CA GLU A 87 -19.59 5.89 -2.17
C GLU A 87 -20.02 4.73 -1.28
N LEU A 88 -20.02 4.92 0.05
CA LEU A 88 -20.09 3.86 1.05
C LEU A 88 -21.37 3.01 0.91
N GLU A 89 -22.52 3.64 0.80
CA GLU A 89 -23.80 2.95 0.69
C GLU A 89 -23.84 2.03 -0.55
N GLN A 90 -23.41 2.56 -1.69
CA GLN A 90 -23.39 1.80 -2.95
C GLN A 90 -22.33 0.71 -2.92
N ALA A 91 -21.17 0.98 -2.34
CA ALA A 91 -20.09 0.00 -2.21
C ALA A 91 -20.50 -1.20 -1.36
N LEU A 92 -21.25 -0.98 -0.27
CA LEU A 92 -21.67 -2.03 0.65
C LEU A 92 -22.78 -2.92 0.12
N LYS A 93 -23.47 -2.51 -0.94
CA LYS A 93 -24.55 -3.32 -1.52
C LYS A 93 -24.04 -4.65 -2.04
N ASN A 94 -24.58 -5.74 -1.49
CA ASN A 94 -24.16 -7.12 -1.80
C ASN A 94 -22.63 -7.36 -1.68
N ALA A 95 -21.97 -6.66 -0.78
CA ALA A 95 -20.54 -6.82 -0.52
C ALA A 95 -20.28 -7.92 0.51
N SER A 96 -19.17 -8.64 0.34
CA SER A 96 -18.60 -9.56 1.33
C SER A 96 -17.19 -9.10 1.66
N TYR A 97 -16.95 -8.65 2.89
CA TYR A 97 -15.71 -8.00 3.23
C TYR A 97 -15.24 -8.31 4.66
N LEU A 98 -13.94 -8.12 4.84
CA LEU A 98 -13.30 -8.03 6.15
C LEU A 98 -12.68 -6.63 6.30
N LEU A 99 -12.65 -6.14 7.54
CA LEU A 99 -11.97 -4.89 7.85
C LEU A 99 -10.57 -5.17 8.40
N GLU A 100 -9.64 -4.33 7.99
CA GLU A 100 -8.26 -4.31 8.50
C GLU A 100 -7.94 -2.93 9.09
N ARG A 101 -7.39 -2.93 10.30
CA ARG A 101 -6.92 -1.70 10.93
C ARG A 101 -5.54 -1.31 10.42
N ARG A 102 -5.42 -0.13 9.87
CA ARG A 102 -4.19 0.50 9.42
C ARG A 102 -3.80 1.64 10.37
N GLY A 103 -2.91 1.36 11.31
CA GLY A 103 -2.40 2.31 12.28
C GLY A 103 -0.88 2.42 12.25
N GLY A 104 -0.31 2.82 13.37
CA GLY A 104 1.15 2.93 13.60
C GLY A 104 1.59 4.33 13.96
N PHE A 105 2.90 4.54 13.95
CA PHE A 105 3.52 5.82 14.29
C PHE A 105 3.99 6.56 13.05
N VAL A 106 4.09 7.88 13.16
CA VAL A 106 4.70 8.71 12.12
C VAL A 106 6.21 8.52 12.16
N GLN A 107 6.78 8.21 11.01
CA GLN A 107 8.23 8.10 10.82
C GLN A 107 8.72 9.34 10.07
N SER A 108 8.93 10.42 10.80
CA SER A 108 9.42 11.69 10.24
C SER A 108 10.08 12.49 11.33
N ASP A 109 11.31 12.89 11.10
CA ASP A 109 12.10 13.69 12.05
C ASP A 109 11.59 15.13 12.15
N THR A 110 10.81 15.58 11.16
CA THR A 110 10.29 16.96 11.08
C THR A 110 8.81 17.08 11.48
N TYR A 111 8.13 15.95 11.71
CA TYR A 111 6.70 15.94 11.98
C TYR A 111 6.36 16.47 13.38
N ALA A 112 7.05 15.97 14.41
CA ALA A 112 6.86 16.37 15.80
C ALA A 112 8.12 16.03 16.61
N THR A 113 8.31 16.74 17.73
CA THR A 113 9.45 16.53 18.65
C THR A 113 9.41 15.16 19.32
N ASN A 114 8.24 14.55 19.45
CA ASN A 114 8.04 13.24 20.05
C ASN A 114 7.39 12.27 19.05
N LEU A 115 7.55 10.99 19.32
CA LEU A 115 6.91 9.93 18.53
C LEU A 115 5.38 10.05 18.64
N VAL A 116 4.72 10.32 17.52
CA VAL A 116 3.27 10.52 17.46
C VAL A 116 2.59 9.37 16.76
N LYS A 117 1.56 8.81 17.38
CA LYS A 117 0.73 7.78 16.79
C LYS A 117 -0.19 8.40 15.71
N LYS A 118 -0.28 7.76 14.55
CA LYS A 118 -1.25 8.09 13.50
C LYS A 118 -2.67 7.80 13.99
N GLN A 119 -3.64 8.50 13.42
CA GLN A 119 -5.03 8.10 13.53
C GLN A 119 -5.21 6.73 12.87
N ASP A 120 -5.90 5.82 13.55
CA ASP A 120 -6.22 4.50 12.99
C ASP A 120 -7.24 4.66 11.85
N LEU A 121 -6.99 3.99 10.74
CA LEU A 121 -7.89 3.90 9.61
C LEU A 121 -8.32 2.44 9.44
N TYR A 122 -9.63 2.21 9.34
CA TYR A 122 -10.16 0.89 9.02
C TYR A 122 -10.49 0.84 7.53
N VAL A 123 -9.89 -0.11 6.83
CA VAL A 123 -10.04 -0.30 5.38
C VAL A 123 -10.62 -1.67 5.09
N PHE A 124 -11.29 -1.83 3.97
CA PHE A 124 -11.60 -3.15 3.45
C PHE A 124 -10.31 -3.88 3.10
N LYS A 125 -10.22 -5.12 3.55
CA LYS A 125 -9.06 -5.97 3.31
C LYS A 125 -9.04 -6.46 1.87
N SER A 126 -7.85 -6.62 1.29
CA SER A 126 -7.69 -7.31 0.01
C SER A 126 -8.32 -8.72 0.06
N GLY A 127 -8.93 -9.16 -1.03
CA GLY A 127 -9.75 -10.37 -1.13
C GLY A 127 -11.24 -10.15 -0.80
N SER A 128 -11.64 -8.97 -0.32
CA SER A 128 -13.05 -8.60 -0.20
C SER A 128 -13.71 -8.51 -1.57
N THR A 129 -14.99 -8.88 -1.67
CA THR A 129 -15.73 -8.91 -2.95
C THR A 129 -16.90 -7.94 -2.94
N PHE A 130 -17.14 -7.31 -4.06
CA PHE A 130 -18.13 -6.28 -4.24
C PHE A 130 -18.92 -6.49 -5.54
N GLU A 131 -20.14 -6.00 -5.57
CA GLU A 131 -20.93 -5.85 -6.81
C GLU A 131 -20.56 -4.55 -7.50
N ASN A 132 -20.39 -3.48 -6.71
CA ASN A 132 -20.09 -2.13 -7.19
C ASN A 132 -18.66 -1.74 -6.88
N SER A 133 -17.99 -1.12 -7.83
CA SER A 133 -16.69 -0.48 -7.58
C SER A 133 -16.85 0.84 -6.82
N PHE A 134 -15.77 1.26 -6.19
CA PHE A 134 -15.60 2.59 -5.60
C PHE A 134 -14.17 3.05 -5.82
N ASP A 135 -13.90 4.34 -5.82
CA ASP A 135 -12.55 4.87 -6.01
C ASP A 135 -11.74 4.86 -4.72
N GLY A 136 -12.40 5.20 -3.62
CA GLY A 136 -11.71 5.48 -2.36
C GLY A 136 -10.93 6.80 -2.39
N ASP A 137 -10.06 7.01 -1.41
CA ASP A 137 -9.32 8.27 -1.29
C ASP A 137 -7.95 8.12 -0.63
N ILE A 138 -7.27 9.27 -0.49
CA ILE A 138 -6.05 9.43 0.30
C ILE A 138 -6.43 10.17 1.59
N TYR A 139 -6.43 9.46 2.71
CA TYR A 139 -6.92 9.97 3.99
C TYR A 139 -5.80 10.59 4.82
N GLN A 140 -6.05 11.77 5.37
CA GLN A 140 -5.13 12.40 6.32
C GLN A 140 -5.26 11.72 7.68
N VAL A 141 -4.18 11.11 8.16
CA VAL A 141 -4.10 10.35 9.41
C VAL A 141 -3.17 10.96 10.46
N GLY A 142 -2.52 12.08 10.13
CA GLY A 142 -1.67 12.85 11.04
C GLY A 142 -2.20 14.28 11.18
N LYS A 143 -2.69 14.64 12.38
CA LYS A 143 -3.32 15.96 12.65
C LYS A 143 -2.57 16.81 13.69
N LYS A 144 -1.51 16.27 14.30
CA LYS A 144 -0.82 16.90 15.45
C LYS A 144 0.64 17.25 15.17
N GLY A 145 1.06 17.24 13.93
CA GLY A 145 2.45 17.51 13.56
C GLY A 145 2.59 18.71 12.65
N ASN A 146 3.83 18.98 12.25
CA ASN A 146 4.22 20.14 11.45
C ASN A 146 3.84 20.01 9.97
N HIS A 147 3.48 18.84 9.50
CA HIS A 147 3.03 18.57 8.14
C HIS A 147 1.93 17.50 8.13
N PRO A 148 1.09 17.43 7.10
CA PRO A 148 0.09 16.38 6.99
C PRO A 148 0.74 15.00 6.78
N VAL A 149 0.10 13.97 7.31
CA VAL A 149 0.48 12.58 7.09
C VAL A 149 -0.71 11.86 6.47
N TYR A 150 -0.49 11.24 5.34
CA TYR A 150 -1.54 10.61 4.55
C TYR A 150 -1.43 9.09 4.56
N LYS A 151 -2.58 8.45 4.33
CA LYS A 151 -2.71 7.02 4.06
C LYS A 151 -3.44 6.82 2.75
N TYR A 152 -2.79 6.14 1.83
CA TYR A 152 -3.40 5.71 0.58
C TYR A 152 -4.41 4.59 0.86
N ALA A 153 -5.64 4.77 0.41
CA ALA A 153 -6.72 3.80 0.54
C ALA A 153 -7.66 3.83 -0.68
N LYS A 154 -7.09 4.05 -1.86
CA LYS A 154 -7.79 3.89 -3.13
C LYS A 154 -7.94 2.42 -3.48
N SER A 155 -9.02 2.11 -4.16
CA SER A 155 -9.32 0.75 -4.60
C SER A 155 -8.47 0.33 -5.80
N PHE A 156 -8.28 -0.97 -5.91
CA PHE A 156 -7.78 -1.64 -7.10
C PHE A 156 -8.56 -2.94 -7.24
N PHE A 157 -9.36 -3.04 -8.29
CA PHE A 157 -10.28 -4.14 -8.49
C PHE A 157 -9.89 -5.04 -9.65
N LEU A 158 -10.20 -6.33 -9.50
CA LEU A 158 -10.25 -7.32 -10.55
C LEU A 158 -11.70 -7.76 -10.75
N GLU A 159 -12.20 -7.73 -11.98
CA GLU A 159 -13.53 -8.26 -12.29
C GLU A 159 -13.46 -9.78 -12.47
N VAL A 160 -14.43 -10.48 -11.92
CA VAL A 160 -14.52 -11.94 -11.99
C VAL A 160 -15.98 -12.38 -12.28
N SER A 161 -16.11 -13.50 -12.96
CA SER A 161 -17.40 -14.16 -13.16
C SER A 161 -17.61 -15.22 -12.09
N VAL A 162 -18.73 -15.15 -11.38
CA VAL A 162 -19.13 -16.09 -10.31
C VAL A 162 -20.52 -16.61 -10.59
#